data_502c5ef489222d51038f95cde9e093ec
#
_entry.id   502c5ef489222d51038f95cde9e093ec
#
_cell.length_a   1.000
_cell.length_b   1.000
_cell.length_c   1.000
_cell.angle_alpha   90.00
_cell.angle_beta   90.00
_cell.angle_gamma   90.00
#
_symmetry.space_group_name_H-M   'P 1'
#
loop_
_entity.id
_entity.type
_entity.pdbx_description
1 polymer ?
#
loop_
_entity_poly.entity_id
_entity_poly.type
_entity_poly.pdbx_seq_one_letter_code
_entity_poly.pdbx_strand_id
1 'polypeptide(L)'
;QHAYRLDGDNIRMGLNKNLGFSAEDRTENIRRIGEVSKLFADSGILSIASFISPYTVDRDAVRALHAESGVAYFECYIDCSLEAAEERDPKGLYKKARAGEIKGFTGIDDPYEEPTNAELHIKTHEDDLETCVAKVVAFIDDQNLFA
;
A
#
# COMPACT_ATOMS: atom_id res chain seq x y z
N GLN A 1 -2.20 -10.96 19.33
CA GLN A 1 -1.96 -11.21 17.90
C GLN A 1 -0.60 -10.66 17.48
N HIS A 2 0.16 -11.45 16.72
CA HIS A 2 1.41 -10.99 16.13
C HIS A 2 1.13 -10.32 14.78
N ALA A 3 1.68 -9.11 14.61
CA ALA A 3 1.57 -8.35 13.37
C ALA A 3 2.93 -7.83 12.94
N TYR A 4 3.16 -7.72 11.65
CA TYR A 4 4.38 -7.13 11.10
C TYR A 4 4.06 -6.14 9.99
N ARG A 5 4.68 -4.94 10.06
CA ARG A 5 4.51 -3.90 9.07
C ARG A 5 5.64 -3.93 8.04
N LEU A 6 5.25 -4.05 6.78
CA LEU A 6 6.11 -3.86 5.61
C LEU A 6 5.81 -2.48 5.03
N ASP A 7 6.77 -1.58 5.03
CA ASP A 7 6.60 -0.25 4.45
C ASP A 7 7.70 0.07 3.42
N GLY A 8 7.40 1.04 2.54
CA GLY A 8 8.27 1.38 1.42
C GLY A 8 9.66 1.82 1.83
N ASP A 9 9.81 2.51 2.96
CA ASP A 9 11.10 3.02 3.41
C ASP A 9 11.99 1.87 3.92
N ASN A 10 11.46 1.01 4.82
CA ASN A 10 12.20 -0.14 5.35
C ASN A 10 12.65 -1.11 4.26
N ILE A 11 11.74 -1.44 3.35
CA ILE A 11 11.99 -2.44 2.30
C ILE A 11 13.03 -1.94 1.30
N ARG A 12 13.01 -0.66 0.95
CA ARG A 12 13.96 -0.07 0.01
C ARG A 12 15.37 0.10 0.59
N MET A 13 15.53 0.11 1.91
CA MET A 13 16.86 0.09 2.54
C MET A 13 17.52 -1.29 2.49
N GLY A 14 16.76 -2.36 2.32
CA GLY A 14 17.24 -3.75 2.33
C GLY A 14 16.84 -4.56 1.11
N LEU A 15 15.71 -5.27 1.22
CA LEU A 15 15.23 -6.23 0.22
C LEU A 15 15.14 -5.65 -1.20
N ASN A 16 14.68 -4.42 -1.35
CA ASN A 16 14.45 -3.75 -2.63
C ASN A 16 15.41 -2.58 -2.88
N LYS A 17 16.60 -2.58 -2.23
CA LYS A 17 17.61 -1.50 -2.38
C LYS A 17 18.12 -1.31 -3.81
N ASN A 18 17.97 -2.31 -4.66
CA ASN A 18 18.36 -2.28 -6.06
C ASN A 18 17.30 -1.71 -6.99
N LEU A 19 16.08 -1.43 -6.49
CA LEU A 19 14.98 -0.91 -7.28
C LEU A 19 14.89 0.62 -7.20
N GLY A 20 14.64 1.26 -8.34
CA GLY A 20 14.33 2.67 -8.48
C GLY A 20 12.81 2.94 -8.44
N PHE A 21 12.37 3.91 -9.24
CA PHE A 21 10.98 4.38 -9.29
C PHE A 21 10.39 4.34 -10.70
N SER A 22 11.04 3.65 -11.66
CA SER A 22 10.43 3.37 -12.95
C SER A 22 9.18 2.50 -12.79
N ALA A 23 8.34 2.43 -13.81
CA ALA A 23 7.15 1.57 -13.78
C ALA A 23 7.52 0.11 -13.52
N GLU A 24 8.56 -0.39 -14.17
CA GLU A 24 9.07 -1.75 -13.99
C GLU A 24 9.57 -1.99 -12.57
N ASP A 25 10.31 -1.04 -12.00
CA ASP A 25 10.81 -1.14 -10.62
C ASP A 25 9.66 -1.11 -9.60
N ARG A 26 8.61 -0.33 -9.87
CA ARG A 26 7.41 -0.30 -9.02
C ARG A 26 6.66 -1.63 -9.04
N THR A 27 6.46 -2.20 -10.23
CA THR A 27 5.84 -3.52 -10.40
C THR A 27 6.64 -4.59 -9.69
N GLU A 28 7.96 -4.64 -9.88
CA GLU A 28 8.83 -5.61 -9.19
C GLU A 28 8.85 -5.40 -7.67
N ASN A 29 8.80 -4.15 -7.20
CA ASN A 29 8.67 -3.84 -5.78
C ASN A 29 7.40 -4.46 -5.19
N ILE A 30 6.26 -4.27 -5.82
CA ILE A 30 4.97 -4.81 -5.35
C ILE A 30 4.95 -6.34 -5.45
N ARG A 31 5.50 -6.93 -6.51
CA ARG A 31 5.63 -8.38 -6.63
C ARG A 31 6.41 -8.98 -5.44
N ARG A 32 7.60 -8.43 -5.13
CA ARG A 32 8.41 -8.92 -4.00
C ARG A 32 7.70 -8.77 -2.66
N ILE A 33 7.02 -7.63 -2.44
CA ILE A 33 6.26 -7.41 -1.21
C ILE A 33 5.09 -8.37 -1.10
N GLY A 34 4.40 -8.67 -2.19
CA GLY A 34 3.34 -9.67 -2.23
C GLY A 34 3.83 -11.05 -1.78
N GLU A 35 4.98 -11.50 -2.28
CA GLU A 35 5.59 -12.78 -1.85
C GLU A 35 5.96 -12.79 -0.37
N VAL A 36 6.59 -11.72 0.13
CA VAL A 36 6.98 -11.62 1.55
C VAL A 36 5.74 -11.56 2.44
N SER A 37 4.72 -10.77 2.08
CA SER A 37 3.45 -10.70 2.82
C SER A 37 2.78 -12.07 2.91
N LYS A 38 2.76 -12.82 1.80
CA LYS A 38 2.20 -14.18 1.76
C LYS A 38 2.93 -15.11 2.74
N LEU A 39 4.27 -15.08 2.77
CA LEU A 39 5.05 -15.91 3.69
C LEU A 39 4.79 -15.57 5.16
N PHE A 40 4.65 -14.29 5.50
CA PHE A 40 4.26 -13.89 6.86
C PHE A 40 2.85 -14.37 7.21
N ALA A 41 1.89 -14.19 6.31
CA ALA A 41 0.51 -14.60 6.54
C ALA A 41 0.39 -16.14 6.66
N ASP A 42 1.10 -16.91 5.82
CA ASP A 42 1.17 -18.37 5.90
C ASP A 42 1.76 -18.85 7.23
N SER A 43 2.68 -18.08 7.83
CA SER A 43 3.23 -18.35 9.16
C SER A 43 2.32 -17.95 10.34
N GLY A 44 1.11 -17.44 10.06
CA GLY A 44 0.14 -16.99 11.08
C GLY A 44 0.38 -15.59 11.61
N ILE A 45 1.15 -14.76 10.90
CA ILE A 45 1.42 -13.36 11.27
C ILE A 45 0.53 -12.44 10.42
N LEU A 46 -0.17 -11.49 11.05
CA LEU A 46 -0.86 -10.43 10.32
C LEU A 46 0.17 -9.54 9.60
N SER A 47 0.27 -9.66 8.29
CA SER A 47 1.14 -8.83 7.47
C SER A 47 0.42 -7.55 7.06
N ILE A 48 0.96 -6.40 7.40
CA ILE A 48 0.42 -5.08 7.04
C ILE A 48 1.38 -4.43 6.04
N ALA A 49 1.04 -4.49 4.75
CA ALA A 49 1.83 -3.91 3.68
C ALA A 49 1.35 -2.48 3.35
N SER A 50 2.20 -1.48 3.60
CA SER A 50 1.90 -0.06 3.37
C SER A 50 2.74 0.49 2.21
N PHE A 51 2.13 0.50 1.01
CA PHE A 51 2.75 0.90 -0.25
C PHE A 51 1.77 1.70 -1.10
N ILE A 52 2.29 2.57 -1.97
CA ILE A 52 1.45 3.33 -2.93
C ILE A 52 0.74 2.36 -3.87
N SER A 53 1.43 1.34 -4.41
CA SER A 53 0.87 0.31 -5.30
C SER A 53 -0.05 0.90 -6.38
N PRO A 54 0.48 1.72 -7.31
CA PRO A 54 -0.34 2.59 -8.15
C PRO A 54 -1.08 1.85 -9.26
N TYR A 55 -0.64 0.66 -9.64
CA TYR A 55 -1.19 -0.06 -10.78
C TYR A 55 -2.13 -1.20 -10.37
N THR A 56 -3.32 -1.22 -10.97
CA THR A 56 -4.34 -2.25 -10.70
C THR A 56 -3.82 -3.65 -10.98
N VAL A 57 -3.10 -3.84 -12.08
CA VAL A 57 -2.55 -5.14 -12.48
C VAL A 57 -1.61 -5.72 -11.43
N ASP A 58 -0.83 -4.90 -10.74
CA ASP A 58 0.08 -5.34 -9.68
C ASP A 58 -0.68 -5.75 -8.42
N ARG A 59 -1.71 -4.98 -8.03
CA ARG A 59 -2.58 -5.31 -6.89
C ARG A 59 -3.36 -6.60 -7.13
N ASP A 60 -3.93 -6.76 -8.33
CA ASP A 60 -4.65 -7.97 -8.73
C ASP A 60 -3.74 -9.21 -8.75
N ALA A 61 -2.50 -9.06 -9.21
CA ALA A 61 -1.51 -10.14 -9.18
C ALA A 61 -1.18 -10.60 -7.75
N VAL A 62 -1.03 -9.66 -6.81
CA VAL A 62 -0.82 -9.99 -5.39
C VAL A 62 -2.05 -10.65 -4.78
N ARG A 63 -3.25 -10.18 -5.09
CA ARG A 63 -4.52 -10.81 -4.67
C ARG A 63 -4.60 -12.26 -5.17
N ALA A 64 -4.33 -12.49 -6.45
CA ALA A 64 -4.34 -13.83 -7.04
C ALA A 64 -3.31 -14.77 -6.38
N LEU A 65 -2.09 -14.28 -6.13
CA LEU A 65 -1.02 -15.00 -5.44
C LEU A 65 -1.46 -15.52 -4.07
N HIS A 66 -2.17 -14.70 -3.28
CA HIS A 66 -2.67 -15.10 -1.96
C HIS A 66 -3.83 -16.09 -2.09
N ALA A 67 -4.77 -15.84 -3.01
CA ALA A 67 -5.91 -16.74 -3.25
C ALA A 67 -5.46 -18.15 -3.67
N GLU A 68 -4.48 -18.27 -4.57
CA GLU A 68 -3.90 -19.55 -5.00
C GLU A 68 -3.25 -20.33 -3.84
N SER A 69 -2.75 -19.61 -2.84
CA SER A 69 -2.12 -20.19 -1.64
C SER A 69 -3.11 -20.44 -0.49
N GLY A 70 -4.40 -20.10 -0.67
CA GLY A 70 -5.43 -20.22 0.38
C GLY A 70 -5.21 -19.26 1.55
N VAL A 71 -4.45 -18.19 1.35
CA VAL A 71 -4.14 -17.17 2.36
C VAL A 71 -5.11 -15.99 2.22
N ALA A 72 -5.70 -15.54 3.33
CA ALA A 72 -6.58 -14.38 3.32
C ALA A 72 -5.82 -13.11 2.88
N TYR A 73 -6.45 -12.31 2.03
CA TYR A 73 -5.92 -11.05 1.53
C TYR A 73 -7.04 -10.01 1.51
N PHE A 74 -6.72 -8.81 1.98
CA PHE A 74 -7.63 -7.68 1.97
C PHE A 74 -6.90 -6.45 1.43
N GLU A 75 -7.52 -5.77 0.47
CA GLU A 75 -7.07 -4.50 -0.04
C GLU A 75 -7.73 -3.37 0.73
N CYS A 76 -6.91 -2.49 1.32
CA CYS A 76 -7.37 -1.30 2.00
C CYS A 76 -6.98 -0.07 1.17
N TYR A 77 -7.96 0.59 0.58
CA TYR A 77 -7.74 1.83 -0.14
C TYR A 77 -7.66 3.01 0.83
N ILE A 78 -6.46 3.53 1.00
CA ILE A 78 -6.21 4.74 1.78
C ILE A 78 -6.32 5.94 0.85
N ASP A 79 -7.52 6.47 0.76
CA ASP A 79 -7.89 7.56 -0.14
C ASP A 79 -7.52 8.92 0.46
N CYS A 80 -6.87 9.74 -0.36
CA CYS A 80 -6.56 11.12 -0.06
C CYS A 80 -6.61 11.93 -1.35
N SER A 81 -7.37 13.01 -1.38
CA SER A 81 -7.35 13.89 -2.57
C SER A 81 -5.94 14.42 -2.83
N LEU A 82 -5.63 14.69 -4.09
CA LEU A 82 -4.31 15.19 -4.46
C LEU A 82 -3.99 16.51 -3.74
N GLU A 83 -4.98 17.40 -3.63
CA GLU A 83 -4.86 18.67 -2.94
C GLU A 83 -4.48 18.48 -1.46
N ALA A 84 -5.17 17.58 -0.76
CA ALA A 84 -4.87 17.28 0.64
C ALA A 84 -3.49 16.61 0.80
N ALA A 85 -3.08 15.77 -0.14
CA ALA A 85 -1.77 15.15 -0.13
C ALA A 85 -0.65 16.18 -0.37
N GLU A 86 -0.86 17.14 -1.30
CA GLU A 86 0.06 18.26 -1.57
C GLU A 86 0.15 19.22 -0.38
N GLU A 87 -0.96 19.51 0.28
CA GLU A 87 -0.97 20.36 1.48
C GLU A 87 -0.19 19.72 2.63
N ARG A 88 -0.36 18.42 2.84
CA ARG A 88 0.35 17.68 3.90
C ARG A 88 1.85 17.55 3.62
N ASP A 89 2.23 17.22 2.43
CA ASP A 89 3.61 17.02 1.89
C ASP A 89 4.74 16.90 2.93
N PRO A 90 4.71 15.93 3.86
CA PRO A 90 5.60 15.89 5.02
C PRO A 90 7.09 15.76 4.65
N LYS A 91 7.39 15.29 3.45
CA LYS A 91 8.75 15.12 2.94
C LYS A 91 9.13 16.16 1.87
N GLY A 92 8.24 17.07 1.51
CA GLY A 92 8.44 18.07 0.46
C GLY A 92 8.57 17.48 -0.96
N LEU A 93 8.07 16.25 -1.18
CA LEU A 93 8.22 15.55 -2.45
C LEU A 93 7.25 16.07 -3.51
N TYR A 94 6.02 16.43 -3.14
CA TYR A 94 5.07 17.05 -4.06
C TYR A 94 5.59 18.39 -4.57
N LYS A 95 6.15 19.21 -3.67
CA LYS A 95 6.78 20.49 -4.04
C LYS A 95 7.89 20.29 -5.07
N LYS A 96 8.75 19.28 -4.86
CA LYS A 96 9.82 18.95 -5.81
C LYS A 96 9.31 18.42 -7.14
N ALA A 97 8.27 17.59 -7.12
CA ALA A 97 7.64 17.08 -8.34
C ALA A 97 7.00 18.23 -9.16
N ARG A 98 6.30 19.15 -8.50
CA ARG A 98 5.73 20.34 -9.17
C ARG A 98 6.81 21.27 -9.73
N ALA A 99 7.97 21.36 -9.10
CA ALA A 99 9.13 22.08 -9.61
C ALA A 99 9.87 21.37 -10.76
N GLY A 100 9.47 20.13 -11.10
CA GLY A 100 10.11 19.31 -12.14
C GLY A 100 11.45 18.70 -11.73
N GLU A 101 11.78 18.75 -10.45
CA GLU A 101 12.99 18.14 -9.87
C GLU A 101 12.89 16.62 -9.74
N ILE A 102 11.67 16.10 -9.59
CA ILE A 102 11.34 14.69 -9.55
C ILE A 102 10.38 14.38 -10.70
N LYS A 103 10.68 13.34 -11.46
CA LYS A 103 9.84 12.83 -12.56
C LYS A 103 9.27 11.46 -12.21
N GLY A 104 8.18 11.07 -12.89
CA GLY A 104 7.49 9.81 -12.62
C GLY A 104 6.86 9.77 -11.22
N PHE A 105 6.38 10.91 -10.75
CA PHE A 105 5.78 11.03 -9.42
C PHE A 105 4.29 10.69 -9.48
N THR A 106 3.89 9.65 -8.75
CA THR A 106 2.49 9.17 -8.73
C THR A 106 1.53 10.28 -8.32
N GLY A 107 0.50 10.48 -9.12
CA GLY A 107 -0.51 11.52 -8.93
C GLY A 107 -0.17 12.88 -9.55
N ILE A 108 1.06 13.08 -10.04
CA ILE A 108 1.49 14.32 -10.72
C ILE A 108 1.72 14.05 -12.21
N ASP A 109 2.75 13.28 -12.55
CA ASP A 109 3.14 12.94 -13.92
C ASP A 109 3.20 11.41 -14.17
N ASP A 110 2.85 10.61 -13.16
CA ASP A 110 2.62 9.17 -13.26
C ASP A 110 1.24 8.83 -12.69
N PRO A 111 0.46 7.93 -13.32
CA PRO A 111 -0.91 7.67 -12.91
C PRO A 111 -0.99 6.94 -11.57
N TYR A 112 -2.08 7.16 -10.86
CA TYR A 112 -2.59 6.31 -9.79
C TYR A 112 -3.94 5.73 -10.24
N GLU A 113 -4.00 4.41 -10.34
CA GLU A 113 -5.22 3.69 -10.73
C GLU A 113 -6.00 3.34 -9.46
N GLU A 114 -7.10 4.05 -9.22
CA GLU A 114 -7.92 3.84 -8.02
C GLU A 114 -8.46 2.41 -7.94
N PRO A 115 -8.40 1.76 -6.75
CA PRO A 115 -9.01 0.46 -6.55
C PRO A 115 -10.53 0.50 -6.74
N THR A 116 -11.06 -0.46 -7.48
CA THR A 116 -12.51 -0.60 -7.70
C THR A 116 -13.16 -1.65 -6.80
N ASN A 117 -12.37 -2.54 -6.19
CA ASN A 117 -12.83 -3.68 -5.41
C ASN A 117 -12.09 -3.83 -4.06
N ALA A 118 -11.63 -2.71 -3.48
CA ALA A 118 -11.04 -2.74 -2.16
C ALA A 118 -12.06 -3.16 -1.10
N GLU A 119 -11.69 -4.08 -0.19
CA GLU A 119 -12.53 -4.52 0.91
C GLU A 119 -12.76 -3.42 1.94
N LEU A 120 -11.82 -2.49 2.06
CA LEU A 120 -11.93 -1.33 2.96
C LEU A 120 -11.51 -0.06 2.24
N HIS A 121 -12.33 0.99 2.34
CA HIS A 121 -12.05 2.32 1.79
C HIS A 121 -12.02 3.34 2.93
N ILE A 122 -10.87 3.98 3.14
CA ILE A 122 -10.62 4.98 4.17
C ILE A 122 -10.29 6.33 3.52
N LYS A 123 -11.12 7.34 3.77
CA LYS A 123 -10.93 8.71 3.27
C LYS A 123 -10.21 9.57 4.30
N THR A 124 -8.90 9.66 4.21
CA THR A 124 -8.06 10.34 5.19
C THR A 124 -8.15 11.87 5.16
N HIS A 125 -8.83 12.44 4.19
CA HIS A 125 -9.12 13.87 4.09
C HIS A 125 -10.46 14.25 4.75
N GLU A 126 -11.31 13.25 5.05
CA GLU A 126 -12.61 13.43 5.72
C GLU A 126 -12.54 13.06 7.21
N ASP A 127 -11.72 12.06 7.57
CA ASP A 127 -11.60 11.52 8.92
C ASP A 127 -10.24 11.85 9.56
N ASP A 128 -10.22 11.97 10.88
CA ASP A 128 -8.97 12.07 11.64
C ASP A 128 -8.25 10.70 11.73
N LEU A 129 -7.00 10.73 12.19
CA LEU A 129 -6.17 9.52 12.28
C LEU A 129 -6.79 8.45 13.19
N GLU A 130 -7.34 8.85 14.33
CA GLU A 130 -7.91 7.91 15.31
C GLU A 130 -9.12 7.20 14.73
N THR A 131 -9.99 7.93 14.06
CA THR A 131 -11.15 7.39 13.34
C THR A 131 -10.72 6.44 12.21
N CYS A 132 -9.73 6.81 11.41
CA CYS A 132 -9.19 5.94 10.35
C CYS A 132 -8.65 4.62 10.93
N VAL A 133 -7.86 4.70 12.00
CA VAL A 133 -7.29 3.51 12.67
C VAL A 133 -8.40 2.63 13.25
N ALA A 134 -9.40 3.23 13.92
CA ALA A 134 -10.52 2.48 14.47
C ALA A 134 -11.30 1.70 13.40
N LYS A 135 -11.53 2.30 12.22
CA LYS A 135 -12.18 1.62 11.09
C LYS A 135 -11.37 0.41 10.61
N VAL A 136 -10.04 0.53 10.50
CA VAL A 136 -9.16 -0.59 10.10
C VAL A 136 -9.18 -1.71 11.13
N VAL A 137 -9.07 -1.37 12.42
CA VAL A 137 -9.09 -2.36 13.51
C VAL A 137 -10.43 -3.10 13.54
N ALA A 138 -11.55 -2.38 13.49
CA ALA A 138 -12.88 -2.98 13.46
C ALA A 138 -13.06 -3.93 12.25
N PHE A 139 -12.59 -3.51 11.08
CA PHE A 139 -12.64 -4.36 9.89
C PHE A 139 -11.84 -5.67 10.10
N ILE A 140 -10.64 -5.60 10.67
CA ILE A 140 -9.80 -6.80 10.93
C ILE A 140 -10.48 -7.72 11.95
N ASP A 141 -11.05 -7.17 13.02
CA ASP A 141 -11.73 -7.92 14.06
C ASP A 141 -12.96 -8.67 13.49
N ASP A 142 -13.72 -8.02 12.60
CA ASP A 142 -14.91 -8.62 11.96
C ASP A 142 -14.55 -9.81 11.02
N GLN A 143 -13.31 -9.90 10.54
CA GLN A 143 -12.89 -10.99 9.67
C GLN A 143 -12.67 -12.33 10.43
N ASN A 144 -12.59 -12.31 11.76
CA ASN A 144 -12.36 -13.51 12.60
C ASN A 144 -11.14 -14.34 12.16
N LEU A 145 -10.08 -13.70 11.69
CA LEU A 145 -8.90 -14.35 11.09
C LEU A 145 -8.14 -15.25 12.08
N PHE A 146 -8.40 -15.10 13.38
CA PHE A 146 -7.62 -15.69 14.45
C PHE A 146 -8.50 -16.45 15.47
N ALA A 147 -9.67 -16.82 15.05
CA ALA A 147 -10.61 -17.61 15.85
C ALA A 147 -10.22 -19.10 15.90
#